data_eb5e043fd08606b343adaac92dbe33fb
#
_entry.id   eb5e043fd08606b343adaac92dbe33fb
#
_cell.length_a   1.000
_cell.length_b   1.000
_cell.length_c   1.000
_cell.angle_alpha   90.00
_cell.angle_beta   90.00
_cell.angle_gamma   90.00
#
_symmetry.space_group_name_H-M   'P 1'
#
loop_
_entity.id
_entity.type
_entity.pdbx_description
1 polymer ?
#
loop_
_entity_poly.entity_id
_entity_poly.type
_entity_poly.pdbx_seq_one_letter_code
_entity_poly.pdbx_strand_id
1 'polypeptide(L)'
;MDAMEEAGINVIIGTPTYAIPTWMVKSHPDVMAETVKGRGIYGARQIMDITHPVYRFYAERVIRKLMECTAHRKCVIGFQVDNETKYYGTAGKNVQEKFVKYLRKKFNNDLDAMNHEFGLDYWSNRINAWEDFPDVRGTINGSLGAEFEKFQRTLVDEFLSWQADIVNEYRREDQFITHNFDFEWRGYSYGVQPDVNHYHAAKALTIAGTDIYHPTQDDLTGAEIAFGGDMTRSLKRDNYLVLETEAQGYPGWTPYKGQLRLQAYSHLASGANGVMYWHWHSIHNSFETYWRGLLSHDMQENAPYREACIIGNEFFRLGSHLVNLKKKNDVAILVSNEALTALKWFGIEATAAGDNGIGYNDVVRWLYDALFKMNIECDFVWPESDNLDQYKAIFVPALYAAPDELLEKLKQYTANGGTLVATFKTAFANENVKVSHEMQPHILSNCFGINYQQFTFPKNVGLTGSIIGENSISEIDGRNVTKETADVSVASAKVFMELLIPQEAEVLAFYDHYNWKEYAAITKNHYGKGTAIYIGCMTDNNTLKAVLTETLNSAEVEIPEYSWPVIVRKGTNDLCKCVRYILNYSAEEQNVVYHGADGTELFSEESVQDGKSIAVLPWNLKIVEEA
;
A
#
# COMPACT_ATOMS: atom_id res chain seq x y z
N MET A 1 -19.87 -28.81 -5.53
CA MET A 1 -19.91 -28.78 -4.04
C MET A 1 -19.79 -30.20 -3.47
N ASP A 2 -20.60 -31.17 -3.89
CA ASP A 2 -20.54 -32.55 -3.34
C ASP A 2 -19.14 -33.16 -3.47
N ALA A 3 -18.53 -33.07 -4.64
CA ALA A 3 -17.17 -33.59 -4.86
C ALA A 3 -16.11 -32.88 -3.96
N MET A 4 -16.30 -31.63 -3.62
CA MET A 4 -15.41 -30.92 -2.70
C MET A 4 -15.57 -31.42 -1.26
N GLU A 5 -16.82 -31.67 -0.83
CA GLU A 5 -17.07 -32.26 0.49
C GLU A 5 -16.49 -33.66 0.62
N GLU A 6 -16.67 -34.52 -0.42
CA GLU A 6 -16.09 -35.85 -0.47
C GLU A 6 -14.56 -35.84 -0.42
N ALA A 7 -13.94 -34.88 -1.10
CA ALA A 7 -12.49 -34.71 -1.13
C ALA A 7 -11.92 -33.99 0.11
N GLY A 8 -12.76 -33.50 1.02
CA GLY A 8 -12.32 -32.70 2.18
C GLY A 8 -11.73 -31.34 1.81
N ILE A 9 -12.12 -30.78 0.66
CA ILE A 9 -11.63 -29.49 0.16
C ILE A 9 -12.55 -28.37 0.66
N ASN A 10 -11.98 -27.41 1.37
CA ASN A 10 -12.67 -26.20 1.78
C ASN A 10 -12.87 -25.25 0.60
N VAL A 11 -13.97 -24.51 0.61
CA VAL A 11 -14.37 -23.63 -0.48
C VAL A 11 -14.69 -22.24 0.04
N ILE A 12 -14.16 -21.21 -0.63
CA ILE A 12 -14.59 -19.82 -0.48
C ILE A 12 -15.42 -19.47 -1.71
N ILE A 13 -16.63 -18.95 -1.49
CA ILE A 13 -17.56 -18.60 -2.57
C ILE A 13 -17.46 -17.13 -2.89
N GLY A 14 -17.15 -16.79 -4.15
CA GLY A 14 -17.19 -15.42 -4.65
C GLY A 14 -18.60 -15.01 -5.11
N THR A 15 -19.05 -13.79 -4.75
CA THR A 15 -20.28 -13.24 -5.34
C THR A 15 -20.00 -12.81 -6.79
N PRO A 16 -20.84 -13.20 -7.77
CA PRO A 16 -20.54 -12.98 -9.20
C PRO A 16 -21.00 -11.61 -9.68
N THR A 17 -20.60 -10.54 -8.99
CA THR A 17 -21.11 -9.18 -9.20
C THR A 17 -20.20 -8.31 -10.07
N TYR A 18 -18.96 -8.70 -10.28
CA TYR A 18 -17.95 -7.98 -11.07
C TYR A 18 -18.17 -8.02 -12.61
N ALA A 19 -19.16 -8.76 -13.07
CA ALA A 19 -19.54 -8.84 -14.49
C ALA A 19 -21.06 -8.83 -14.65
N ILE A 20 -21.54 -8.36 -15.80
CA ILE A 20 -22.97 -8.29 -16.12
C ILE A 20 -23.30 -9.13 -17.36
N PRO A 21 -24.50 -9.74 -17.41
CA PRO A 21 -24.91 -10.51 -18.58
C PRO A 21 -25.31 -9.62 -19.76
N THR A 22 -25.15 -10.14 -20.97
CA THR A 22 -25.45 -9.42 -22.23
C THR A 22 -26.87 -8.89 -22.31
N TRP A 23 -27.86 -9.63 -21.80
CA TRP A 23 -29.26 -9.21 -21.81
C TRP A 23 -29.48 -7.93 -20.99
N MET A 24 -28.73 -7.76 -19.88
CA MET A 24 -28.86 -6.57 -19.03
C MET A 24 -28.41 -5.31 -19.78
N VAL A 25 -27.27 -5.37 -20.47
CA VAL A 25 -26.78 -4.24 -21.29
C VAL A 25 -27.74 -3.92 -22.43
N LYS A 26 -28.34 -4.95 -23.04
CA LYS A 26 -29.30 -4.75 -24.14
C LYS A 26 -30.61 -4.12 -23.67
N SER A 27 -31.12 -4.52 -22.51
CA SER A 27 -32.37 -4.05 -21.95
C SER A 27 -32.25 -2.75 -21.15
N HIS A 28 -31.08 -2.51 -20.57
CA HIS A 28 -30.77 -1.37 -19.70
C HIS A 28 -29.37 -0.83 -20.04
N PRO A 29 -29.19 -0.18 -21.22
CA PRO A 29 -27.85 0.26 -21.64
C PRO A 29 -27.23 1.33 -20.75
N ASP A 30 -28.03 1.98 -19.92
CA ASP A 30 -27.62 2.95 -18.89
C ASP A 30 -27.00 2.31 -17.63
N VAL A 31 -27.00 0.97 -17.53
CA VAL A 31 -26.26 0.25 -16.49
C VAL A 31 -24.75 0.34 -16.69
N MET A 32 -24.30 0.63 -17.90
CA MET A 32 -22.87 0.78 -18.20
C MET A 32 -22.30 2.05 -17.56
N ALA A 33 -21.12 1.94 -16.97
CA ALA A 33 -20.45 3.07 -16.36
C ALA A 33 -20.19 4.19 -17.36
N GLU A 34 -20.57 5.40 -17.03
CA GLU A 34 -20.19 6.62 -17.76
C GLU A 34 -18.97 7.24 -17.08
N THR A 35 -17.90 7.39 -17.82
CA THR A 35 -16.62 7.95 -17.36
C THR A 35 -16.29 9.24 -18.10
N VAL A 36 -15.14 9.84 -17.80
CA VAL A 36 -14.59 10.96 -18.58
C VAL A 36 -14.32 10.59 -20.05
N LYS A 37 -14.16 9.31 -20.37
CA LYS A 37 -13.98 8.79 -21.74
C LYS A 37 -15.30 8.44 -22.44
N GLY A 38 -16.43 8.66 -21.78
CA GLY A 38 -17.76 8.30 -22.27
C GLY A 38 -18.28 7.02 -21.61
N ARG A 39 -19.40 6.50 -22.18
CA ARG A 39 -20.03 5.28 -21.69
C ARG A 39 -19.20 4.06 -22.03
N GLY A 40 -19.04 3.15 -21.05
CA GLY A 40 -18.38 1.87 -21.23
C GLY A 40 -19.04 1.01 -22.30
N ILE A 41 -18.22 0.21 -22.99
CA ILE A 41 -18.69 -0.74 -24.02
C ILE A 41 -18.62 -2.14 -23.44
N TYR A 42 -19.67 -2.93 -23.64
CA TYR A 42 -19.71 -4.32 -23.19
C TYR A 42 -18.57 -5.15 -23.80
N GLY A 43 -17.99 -6.03 -22.97
CA GLY A 43 -16.92 -6.94 -23.39
C GLY A 43 -15.82 -7.12 -22.35
N ALA A 44 -15.70 -6.21 -21.38
CA ALA A 44 -14.82 -6.35 -20.24
C ALA A 44 -15.62 -6.63 -18.96
N ARG A 45 -14.94 -7.09 -17.89
CA ARG A 45 -15.48 -7.11 -16.54
C ARG A 45 -15.46 -5.69 -15.95
N GLN A 46 -16.20 -5.44 -14.87
CA GLN A 46 -16.09 -4.22 -14.06
C GLN A 46 -16.36 -2.93 -14.87
N ILE A 47 -17.37 -2.93 -15.70
CA ILE A 47 -17.72 -1.82 -16.61
C ILE A 47 -19.13 -1.27 -16.35
N MET A 48 -19.74 -1.58 -15.22
CA MET A 48 -21.07 -1.16 -14.82
C MET A 48 -21.02 -0.06 -13.76
N ASP A 49 -22.08 0.71 -13.68
CA ASP A 49 -22.34 1.64 -12.59
C ASP A 49 -22.81 0.84 -11.35
N ILE A 50 -21.95 0.68 -10.36
CA ILE A 50 -22.25 -0.04 -9.10
C ILE A 50 -23.35 0.63 -8.27
N THR A 51 -23.76 1.85 -8.61
CA THR A 51 -24.87 2.57 -7.96
C THR A 51 -26.19 2.44 -8.70
N HIS A 52 -26.19 1.84 -9.90
CA HIS A 52 -27.37 1.77 -10.75
C HIS A 52 -28.45 0.85 -10.15
N PRO A 53 -29.71 1.32 -9.98
CA PRO A 53 -30.73 0.56 -9.25
C PRO A 53 -31.10 -0.78 -9.91
N VAL A 54 -31.11 -0.84 -11.24
CA VAL A 54 -31.39 -2.09 -11.96
C VAL A 54 -30.25 -3.10 -11.76
N TYR A 55 -29.00 -2.65 -11.84
CA TYR A 55 -27.86 -3.50 -11.56
C TYR A 55 -27.95 -4.04 -10.12
N ARG A 56 -28.15 -3.16 -9.15
CA ARG A 56 -28.29 -3.53 -7.71
C ARG A 56 -29.39 -4.56 -7.48
N PHE A 57 -30.55 -4.37 -8.13
CA PHE A 57 -31.67 -5.32 -8.03
C PHE A 57 -31.30 -6.73 -8.50
N TYR A 58 -30.66 -6.86 -9.65
CA TYR A 58 -30.28 -8.17 -10.17
C TYR A 58 -29.04 -8.76 -9.47
N ALA A 59 -28.10 -7.94 -9.04
CA ALA A 59 -26.97 -8.36 -8.23
C ALA A 59 -27.43 -8.94 -6.89
N GLU A 60 -28.33 -8.27 -6.17
CA GLU A 60 -28.94 -8.80 -4.95
C GLU A 60 -29.64 -10.14 -5.18
N ARG A 61 -30.43 -10.22 -6.22
CA ARG A 61 -31.14 -11.46 -6.56
C ARG A 61 -30.20 -12.64 -6.78
N VAL A 62 -29.08 -12.44 -7.47
CA VAL A 62 -28.13 -13.53 -7.71
C VAL A 62 -27.35 -13.88 -6.44
N ILE A 63 -26.96 -12.90 -5.64
CA ILE A 63 -26.29 -13.15 -4.35
C ILE A 63 -27.20 -13.98 -3.46
N ARG A 64 -28.46 -13.58 -3.26
CA ARG A 64 -29.42 -14.33 -2.43
C ARG A 64 -29.60 -15.76 -2.90
N LYS A 65 -29.71 -16.00 -4.21
CA LYS A 65 -29.80 -17.36 -4.78
C LYS A 65 -28.55 -18.18 -4.57
N LEU A 66 -27.38 -17.56 -4.69
CA LEU A 66 -26.09 -18.20 -4.41
C LEU A 66 -26.02 -18.62 -2.94
N MET A 67 -26.39 -17.72 -2.03
CA MET A 67 -26.37 -17.99 -0.58
C MET A 67 -27.34 -19.11 -0.19
N GLU A 68 -28.58 -19.11 -0.72
CA GLU A 68 -29.56 -20.19 -0.50
C GLU A 68 -28.99 -21.58 -0.88
N CYS A 69 -28.16 -21.63 -1.92
CA CYS A 69 -27.59 -22.89 -2.42
C CYS A 69 -26.30 -23.32 -1.70
N THR A 70 -25.55 -22.39 -1.10
CA THR A 70 -24.18 -22.66 -0.67
C THR A 70 -23.90 -22.45 0.82
N ALA A 71 -24.60 -21.53 1.50
CA ALA A 71 -24.27 -21.15 2.87
C ALA A 71 -24.37 -22.33 3.87
N HIS A 72 -25.27 -23.28 3.64
CA HIS A 72 -25.46 -24.45 4.51
C HIS A 72 -24.43 -25.57 4.30
N ARG A 73 -23.61 -25.49 3.24
CA ARG A 73 -22.65 -26.54 2.87
C ARG A 73 -21.46 -26.55 3.85
N LYS A 74 -21.08 -27.72 4.33
CA LYS A 74 -19.97 -27.85 5.31
C LYS A 74 -18.63 -27.44 4.74
N CYS A 75 -18.38 -27.73 3.45
CA CYS A 75 -17.12 -27.36 2.79
C CYS A 75 -16.99 -25.84 2.57
N VAL A 76 -18.06 -25.06 2.65
CA VAL A 76 -17.98 -23.59 2.51
C VAL A 76 -17.55 -22.97 3.84
N ILE A 77 -16.35 -22.42 3.84
CA ILE A 77 -15.71 -21.80 5.01
C ILE A 77 -15.83 -20.27 5.03
N GLY A 78 -16.16 -19.65 3.90
CA GLY A 78 -16.29 -18.19 3.79
C GLY A 78 -16.80 -17.73 2.44
N PHE A 79 -16.99 -16.42 2.36
CA PHE A 79 -17.48 -15.73 1.18
C PHE A 79 -16.58 -14.55 0.83
N GLN A 80 -16.20 -14.45 -0.44
CA GLN A 80 -15.57 -13.28 -1.01
C GLN A 80 -16.66 -12.42 -1.66
N VAL A 81 -16.84 -11.19 -1.20
CA VAL A 81 -17.79 -10.26 -1.82
C VAL A 81 -17.11 -9.54 -2.97
N ASP A 82 -17.71 -9.62 -4.16
CA ASP A 82 -17.22 -9.05 -5.41
C ASP A 82 -15.77 -9.46 -5.76
N ASN A 83 -15.09 -8.70 -6.62
CA ASN A 83 -13.72 -8.95 -7.05
C ASN A 83 -13.00 -7.64 -7.37
N GLU A 84 -11.86 -7.35 -6.71
CA GLU A 84 -11.02 -6.16 -6.95
C GLU A 84 -11.86 -4.88 -7.17
N THR A 85 -12.82 -4.64 -6.28
CA THR A 85 -13.85 -3.62 -6.48
C THR A 85 -13.28 -2.21 -6.45
N LYS A 86 -13.64 -1.44 -7.47
CA LYS A 86 -13.30 -0.02 -7.63
C LYS A 86 -14.55 0.77 -8.03
N TYR A 87 -14.47 2.09 -8.05
CA TYR A 87 -15.55 2.88 -8.63
C TYR A 87 -15.53 2.91 -10.19
N TYR A 88 -14.49 2.36 -10.81
CA TYR A 88 -14.32 2.19 -12.27
C TYR A 88 -14.43 3.50 -13.07
N GLY A 89 -14.05 4.63 -12.47
CA GLY A 89 -14.17 5.94 -13.06
C GLY A 89 -15.62 6.41 -13.31
N THR A 90 -16.61 5.75 -12.67
CA THR A 90 -18.04 6.04 -12.86
C THR A 90 -18.38 7.46 -12.44
N ALA A 91 -18.87 8.25 -13.37
CA ALA A 91 -19.19 9.67 -13.19
C ALA A 91 -20.49 10.06 -13.94
N GLY A 92 -21.36 9.09 -14.18
CA GLY A 92 -22.64 9.30 -14.86
C GLY A 92 -23.67 10.01 -13.97
N LYS A 93 -24.85 10.21 -14.54
CA LYS A 93 -25.95 10.97 -13.90
C LYS A 93 -26.25 10.54 -12.47
N ASN A 94 -26.36 9.22 -12.21
CA ASN A 94 -26.66 8.71 -10.87
C ASN A 94 -25.60 9.12 -9.84
N VAL A 95 -24.33 9.02 -10.23
CA VAL A 95 -23.19 9.35 -9.37
C VAL A 95 -23.13 10.86 -9.11
N GLN A 96 -23.33 11.67 -10.13
CA GLN A 96 -23.33 13.13 -10.00
C GLN A 96 -24.48 13.64 -9.14
N GLU A 97 -25.68 13.11 -9.29
CA GLU A 97 -26.81 13.46 -8.41
C GLU A 97 -26.56 13.07 -6.93
N LYS A 98 -25.94 11.92 -6.71
CA LYS A 98 -25.50 11.51 -5.35
C LYS A 98 -24.41 12.44 -4.81
N PHE A 99 -23.46 12.88 -5.65
CA PHE A 99 -22.41 13.81 -5.28
C PHE A 99 -22.95 15.18 -4.85
N VAL A 100 -23.88 15.74 -5.59
CA VAL A 100 -24.55 17.00 -5.20
C VAL A 100 -25.24 16.86 -3.84
N LYS A 101 -25.93 15.74 -3.58
CA LYS A 101 -26.54 15.47 -2.27
C LYS A 101 -25.48 15.35 -1.15
N TYR A 102 -24.36 14.72 -1.45
CA TYR A 102 -23.22 14.62 -0.53
C TYR A 102 -22.67 16.01 -0.21
N LEU A 103 -22.42 16.87 -1.19
CA LEU A 103 -21.93 18.23 -0.98
C LEU A 103 -22.94 19.10 -0.19
N ARG A 104 -24.23 19.00 -0.49
CA ARG A 104 -25.27 19.67 0.30
C ARG A 104 -25.19 19.30 1.78
N LYS A 105 -24.98 18.02 2.08
CA LYS A 105 -24.82 17.57 3.46
C LYS A 105 -23.51 18.08 4.07
N LYS A 106 -22.39 17.97 3.36
CA LYS A 106 -21.07 18.39 3.82
C LYS A 106 -21.03 19.87 4.21
N PHE A 107 -21.64 20.72 3.40
CA PHE A 107 -21.67 22.18 3.59
C PHE A 107 -22.97 22.67 4.25
N ASN A 108 -23.76 21.83 4.89
CA ASN A 108 -25.02 22.20 5.54
C ASN A 108 -25.96 23.01 4.63
N ASN A 109 -25.99 22.68 3.35
CA ASN A 109 -26.72 23.40 2.28
C ASN A 109 -26.24 24.84 2.03
N ASP A 110 -25.08 25.22 2.53
CA ASP A 110 -24.43 26.53 2.29
C ASP A 110 -23.57 26.45 1.01
N LEU A 111 -24.15 26.95 -0.08
CA LEU A 111 -23.50 26.95 -1.38
C LEU A 111 -22.37 27.98 -1.47
N ASP A 112 -22.49 29.08 -0.73
CA ASP A 112 -21.46 30.14 -0.69
C ASP A 112 -20.21 29.64 0.06
N ALA A 113 -20.41 28.95 1.17
CA ALA A 113 -19.31 28.30 1.89
C ALA A 113 -18.57 27.29 0.99
N MET A 114 -19.29 26.49 0.21
CA MET A 114 -18.68 25.53 -0.73
C MET A 114 -17.88 26.26 -1.83
N ASN A 115 -18.48 27.28 -2.46
CA ASN A 115 -17.80 28.05 -3.51
C ASN A 115 -16.51 28.69 -2.99
N HIS A 116 -16.57 29.26 -1.78
CA HIS A 116 -15.42 29.90 -1.15
C HIS A 116 -14.34 28.86 -0.79
N GLU A 117 -14.72 27.75 -0.18
CA GLU A 117 -13.78 26.70 0.24
C GLU A 117 -13.07 26.07 -0.97
N PHE A 118 -13.78 25.80 -2.04
CA PHE A 118 -13.20 25.22 -3.27
C PHE A 118 -12.60 26.26 -4.21
N GLY A 119 -12.70 27.54 -3.90
CA GLY A 119 -12.16 28.61 -4.75
C GLY A 119 -12.83 28.72 -6.12
N LEU A 120 -14.13 28.42 -6.21
CA LEU A 120 -14.88 28.39 -7.47
C LEU A 120 -15.18 29.80 -8.02
N ASP A 121 -14.96 30.85 -7.25
CA ASP A 121 -15.05 32.23 -7.75
C ASP A 121 -13.97 32.54 -8.80
N TYR A 122 -12.86 31.79 -8.80
CA TYR A 122 -11.79 31.94 -9.77
C TYR A 122 -12.25 31.54 -11.18
N TRP A 123 -12.00 32.40 -12.16
CA TRP A 123 -12.45 32.27 -13.56
C TRP A 123 -13.95 32.08 -13.73
N SER A 124 -14.76 32.62 -12.80
CA SER A 124 -16.23 32.55 -12.85
C SER A 124 -16.81 31.12 -12.87
N ASN A 125 -16.15 30.18 -12.19
CA ASN A 125 -16.65 28.82 -12.04
C ASN A 125 -17.66 28.69 -10.88
N ARG A 126 -18.03 29.80 -10.24
CA ARG A 126 -18.99 29.85 -9.14
C ARG A 126 -20.31 29.18 -9.51
N ILE A 127 -20.82 28.34 -8.66
CA ILE A 127 -22.13 27.69 -8.76
C ILE A 127 -23.14 28.53 -7.98
N ASN A 128 -24.22 28.96 -8.64
CA ASN A 128 -25.18 29.89 -8.04
C ASN A 128 -26.45 29.20 -7.50
N ALA A 129 -26.73 27.99 -7.93
CA ALA A 129 -27.81 27.14 -7.38
C ALA A 129 -27.37 25.67 -7.42
N TRP A 130 -27.85 24.88 -6.46
CA TRP A 130 -27.58 23.44 -6.43
C TRP A 130 -28.17 22.71 -7.66
N GLU A 131 -29.24 23.23 -8.20
CA GLU A 131 -29.94 22.72 -9.38
C GLU A 131 -29.14 22.94 -10.67
N ASP A 132 -28.25 23.94 -10.67
CA ASP A 132 -27.37 24.29 -11.80
C ASP A 132 -25.96 23.66 -11.66
N PHE A 133 -25.81 22.66 -10.79
CA PHE A 133 -24.51 22.03 -10.56
C PHE A 133 -23.99 21.40 -11.87
N PRO A 134 -22.79 21.79 -12.34
CA PRO A 134 -22.27 21.32 -13.63
C PRO A 134 -21.81 19.87 -13.56
N ASP A 135 -21.61 19.27 -14.74
CA ASP A 135 -20.95 17.96 -14.85
C ASP A 135 -19.49 18.08 -14.36
N VAL A 136 -19.15 17.35 -13.31
CA VAL A 136 -17.83 17.44 -12.64
C VAL A 136 -16.70 16.89 -13.50
N ARG A 137 -17.00 16.06 -14.52
CA ARG A 137 -15.99 15.49 -15.43
C ARG A 137 -15.18 16.53 -16.18
N GLY A 138 -15.71 17.73 -16.35
CA GLY A 138 -15.02 18.85 -17.02
C GLY A 138 -14.27 19.79 -16.09
N THR A 139 -14.29 19.56 -14.78
CA THR A 139 -13.64 20.48 -13.84
C THR A 139 -12.12 20.49 -13.99
N ILE A 140 -11.54 21.69 -13.90
CA ILE A 140 -10.11 21.89 -13.73
C ILE A 140 -9.78 22.34 -12.30
N ASN A 141 -10.80 22.50 -11.45
CA ASN A 141 -10.64 22.86 -10.05
C ASN A 141 -10.22 21.65 -9.23
N GLY A 142 -9.00 21.69 -8.68
CA GLY A 142 -8.42 20.56 -7.95
C GLY A 142 -9.16 20.21 -6.66
N SER A 143 -9.73 21.21 -5.96
CA SER A 143 -10.52 20.96 -4.75
C SER A 143 -11.83 20.22 -5.08
N LEU A 144 -12.58 20.68 -6.08
CA LEU A 144 -13.83 20.03 -6.50
C LEU A 144 -13.55 18.64 -7.09
N GLY A 145 -12.50 18.50 -7.92
CA GLY A 145 -12.11 17.23 -8.53
C GLY A 145 -11.65 16.20 -7.49
N ALA A 146 -10.81 16.59 -6.55
CA ALA A 146 -10.34 15.72 -5.46
C ALA A 146 -11.49 15.30 -4.55
N GLU A 147 -12.41 16.19 -4.24
CA GLU A 147 -13.61 15.87 -3.45
C GLU A 147 -14.53 14.88 -4.18
N PHE A 148 -14.63 14.99 -5.51
CA PHE A 148 -15.40 14.04 -6.30
C PHE A 148 -14.75 12.64 -6.26
N GLU A 149 -13.44 12.52 -6.43
CA GLU A 149 -12.73 11.24 -6.32
C GLU A 149 -12.85 10.64 -4.91
N LYS A 150 -12.76 11.47 -3.86
CA LYS A 150 -13.04 11.05 -2.47
C LYS A 150 -14.45 10.50 -2.32
N PHE A 151 -15.45 11.20 -2.84
CA PHE A 151 -16.84 10.74 -2.83
C PHE A 151 -17.00 9.41 -3.59
N GLN A 152 -16.37 9.25 -4.76
CA GLN A 152 -16.45 8.01 -5.54
C GLN A 152 -15.91 6.81 -4.76
N ARG A 153 -14.85 6.97 -3.95
CA ARG A 153 -14.38 5.91 -3.05
C ARG A 153 -15.43 5.48 -2.03
N THR A 154 -16.24 6.41 -1.53
CA THR A 154 -17.34 6.04 -0.59
C THR A 154 -18.41 5.17 -1.23
N LEU A 155 -18.57 5.21 -2.55
CA LEU A 155 -19.50 4.34 -3.27
C LEU A 155 -19.03 2.88 -3.27
N VAL A 156 -17.72 2.65 -3.23
CA VAL A 156 -17.12 1.32 -3.08
C VAL A 156 -17.39 0.78 -1.67
N ASP A 157 -17.18 1.60 -0.66
CA ASP A 157 -17.46 1.24 0.76
C ASP A 157 -18.94 0.83 0.91
N GLU A 158 -19.86 1.62 0.36
CA GLU A 158 -21.31 1.33 0.34
C GLU A 158 -21.62 0.02 -0.39
N PHE A 159 -20.96 -0.21 -1.53
CA PHE A 159 -21.21 -1.39 -2.36
C PHE A 159 -20.74 -2.69 -1.69
N LEU A 160 -19.55 -2.69 -1.11
CA LEU A 160 -19.03 -3.85 -0.39
C LEU A 160 -19.81 -4.13 0.89
N SER A 161 -20.14 -3.08 1.66
CA SER A 161 -20.97 -3.22 2.87
C SER A 161 -22.34 -3.80 2.55
N TRP A 162 -22.99 -3.32 1.50
CA TRP A 162 -24.28 -3.83 1.05
C TRP A 162 -24.24 -5.32 0.67
N GLN A 163 -23.19 -5.78 -0.01
CA GLN A 163 -23.03 -7.21 -0.32
C GLN A 163 -22.76 -8.03 0.95
N ALA A 164 -21.90 -7.52 1.83
CA ALA A 164 -21.60 -8.18 3.11
C ALA A 164 -22.85 -8.32 3.98
N ASP A 165 -23.73 -7.31 4.01
CA ASP A 165 -25.00 -7.36 4.73
C ASP A 165 -25.91 -8.48 4.22
N ILE A 166 -26.04 -8.63 2.89
CA ILE A 166 -26.80 -9.73 2.29
C ILE A 166 -26.20 -11.09 2.66
N VAL A 167 -24.87 -11.21 2.60
CA VAL A 167 -24.18 -12.47 2.98
C VAL A 167 -24.41 -12.78 4.46
N ASN A 168 -24.39 -11.78 5.33
CA ASN A 168 -24.63 -11.91 6.77
C ASN A 168 -26.05 -12.47 7.11
N GLU A 169 -27.05 -12.24 6.26
CA GLU A 169 -28.39 -12.82 6.45
C GLU A 169 -28.41 -14.36 6.34
N TYR A 170 -27.42 -14.97 5.68
CA TYR A 170 -27.43 -16.39 5.33
C TYR A 170 -26.26 -17.20 5.91
N ARG A 171 -25.09 -16.55 6.12
CA ARG A 171 -23.89 -17.26 6.54
C ARG A 171 -24.03 -17.84 7.95
N ARG A 172 -23.29 -18.92 8.22
CA ARG A 172 -23.07 -19.44 9.57
C ARG A 172 -22.05 -18.56 10.32
N GLU A 173 -22.03 -18.62 11.64
CA GLU A 173 -21.05 -17.88 12.47
C GLU A 173 -19.59 -18.24 12.17
N ASP A 174 -19.35 -19.52 11.82
CA ASP A 174 -18.03 -20.04 11.50
C ASP A 174 -17.52 -19.66 10.09
N GLN A 175 -18.34 -19.04 9.26
CA GLN A 175 -17.99 -18.59 7.92
C GLN A 175 -17.57 -17.13 7.94
N PHE A 176 -16.42 -16.84 7.34
CA PHE A 176 -15.93 -15.47 7.22
C PHE A 176 -16.46 -14.75 5.98
N ILE A 177 -16.34 -13.42 5.98
CA ILE A 177 -16.53 -12.56 4.81
C ILE A 177 -15.21 -11.88 4.52
N THR A 178 -14.79 -11.92 3.27
CA THR A 178 -13.55 -11.31 2.79
C THR A 178 -13.75 -10.63 1.43
N HIS A 179 -12.73 -9.89 0.98
CA HIS A 179 -12.64 -9.29 -0.34
C HIS A 179 -11.19 -9.29 -0.78
N ASN A 180 -10.93 -9.48 -2.06
CA ASN A 180 -9.59 -9.48 -2.64
C ASN A 180 -9.20 -8.06 -3.06
N PHE A 181 -8.62 -7.30 -2.15
CA PHE A 181 -8.08 -5.97 -2.45
C PHE A 181 -6.84 -6.08 -3.34
N ASP A 182 -6.81 -5.27 -4.38
CA ASP A 182 -5.62 -5.05 -5.19
C ASP A 182 -4.97 -3.69 -4.88
N PHE A 183 -3.75 -3.49 -5.33
CA PHE A 183 -2.99 -2.25 -5.15
C PHE A 183 -2.90 -1.45 -6.44
N GLU A 184 -2.43 -0.19 -6.37
CA GLU A 184 -2.03 0.50 -7.58
C GLU A 184 -0.83 -0.24 -8.19
N TRP A 185 -1.03 -0.82 -9.37
CA TRP A 185 0.03 -1.48 -10.11
C TRP A 185 0.83 -0.48 -10.94
N ARG A 186 2.12 -0.38 -10.67
CA ARG A 186 3.05 0.57 -11.31
C ARG A 186 4.24 -0.14 -11.95
N GLY A 187 3.95 -1.14 -12.77
CA GLY A 187 4.94 -2.02 -13.35
C GLY A 187 5.44 -3.07 -12.34
N TYR A 188 6.65 -2.91 -11.80
CA TYR A 188 7.22 -3.81 -10.79
C TYR A 188 7.09 -3.30 -9.36
N SER A 189 6.17 -2.39 -9.09
CA SER A 189 5.98 -1.75 -7.79
C SER A 189 4.51 -1.57 -7.47
N TYR A 190 4.14 -1.79 -6.22
CA TYR A 190 2.82 -1.49 -5.69
C TYR A 190 2.75 -0.12 -5.03
N GLY A 191 1.55 0.43 -4.99
CA GLY A 191 1.22 1.63 -4.24
C GLY A 191 -0.16 1.54 -3.60
N VAL A 192 -0.51 2.55 -2.81
CA VAL A 192 -1.87 2.74 -2.28
C VAL A 192 -2.85 2.83 -3.45
N GLN A 193 -3.94 2.06 -3.39
CA GLN A 193 -4.96 2.04 -4.43
C GLN A 193 -5.69 3.39 -4.48
N PRO A 194 -5.68 4.12 -5.64
CA PRO A 194 -6.33 5.43 -5.72
C PRO A 194 -7.85 5.36 -5.73
N ASP A 195 -8.42 4.26 -6.22
CA ASP A 195 -9.86 4.12 -6.49
C ASP A 195 -10.64 3.51 -5.31
N VAL A 196 -9.96 3.09 -4.26
CA VAL A 196 -10.55 2.50 -3.04
C VAL A 196 -9.78 2.96 -1.81
N ASN A 197 -10.48 3.33 -0.75
CA ASN A 197 -9.88 3.41 0.57
C ASN A 197 -9.99 2.04 1.24
N HIS A 198 -8.91 1.25 1.21
CA HIS A 198 -8.91 -0.11 1.75
C HIS A 198 -9.27 -0.15 3.24
N TYR A 199 -8.83 0.85 4.03
CA TYR A 199 -9.12 0.92 5.46
C TYR A 199 -10.62 1.08 5.74
N HIS A 200 -11.32 1.88 4.93
CA HIS A 200 -12.77 2.04 5.04
C HIS A 200 -13.51 0.80 4.54
N ALA A 201 -13.16 0.32 3.36
CA ALA A 201 -13.80 -0.83 2.73
C ALA A 201 -13.66 -2.11 3.57
N ALA A 202 -12.51 -2.32 4.23
CA ALA A 202 -12.26 -3.46 5.09
C ALA A 202 -13.18 -3.54 6.34
N LYS A 203 -13.87 -2.44 6.71
CA LYS A 203 -14.82 -2.44 7.84
C LYS A 203 -15.99 -3.38 7.61
N ALA A 204 -16.39 -3.63 6.35
CA ALA A 204 -17.44 -4.55 5.97
C ALA A 204 -17.04 -6.04 6.10
N LEU A 205 -15.76 -6.34 6.25
CA LEU A 205 -15.20 -7.69 6.20
C LEU A 205 -14.92 -8.24 7.60
N THR A 206 -14.99 -9.56 7.75
CA THR A 206 -14.57 -10.23 9.00
C THR A 206 -13.07 -10.53 9.00
N ILE A 207 -12.50 -10.84 7.83
CA ILE A 207 -11.06 -11.02 7.61
C ILE A 207 -10.64 -10.25 6.36
N ALA A 208 -9.49 -9.59 6.41
CA ALA A 208 -8.94 -8.93 5.23
C ALA A 208 -8.41 -9.96 4.21
N GLY A 209 -8.57 -9.67 2.94
CA GLY A 209 -8.03 -10.47 1.84
C GLY A 209 -7.38 -9.57 0.79
N THR A 210 -6.52 -10.14 -0.01
CA THR A 210 -5.75 -9.36 -0.98
C THR A 210 -5.29 -10.22 -2.15
N ASP A 211 -5.05 -9.55 -3.29
CA ASP A 211 -4.36 -10.09 -4.44
C ASP A 211 -2.96 -9.48 -4.50
N ILE A 212 -1.96 -10.34 -4.48
CA ILE A 212 -0.56 -9.91 -4.55
C ILE A 212 0.11 -10.63 -5.71
N TYR A 213 0.27 -9.93 -6.82
CA TYR A 213 1.03 -10.35 -7.98
C TYR A 213 2.36 -9.60 -8.01
N HIS A 214 3.46 -10.28 -8.30
CA HIS A 214 4.81 -9.72 -8.20
C HIS A 214 5.75 -10.32 -9.23
N PRO A 215 6.85 -9.65 -9.58
CA PRO A 215 7.87 -10.21 -10.44
C PRO A 215 8.46 -11.50 -9.86
N THR A 216 8.94 -12.37 -10.75
CA THR A 216 9.72 -13.56 -10.41
C THR A 216 11.09 -13.51 -11.09
N GLN A 217 11.81 -14.63 -11.10
CA GLN A 217 13.14 -14.74 -11.69
C GLN A 217 14.12 -13.76 -11.02
N ASP A 218 14.94 -13.04 -11.78
CA ASP A 218 15.94 -12.12 -11.23
C ASP A 218 15.32 -10.84 -10.61
N ASP A 219 14.05 -10.57 -10.91
CA ASP A 219 13.30 -9.42 -10.39
C ASP A 219 12.56 -9.71 -9.07
N LEU A 220 12.63 -10.94 -8.55
CA LEU A 220 12.01 -11.30 -7.27
C LEU A 220 12.80 -10.70 -6.10
N THR A 221 12.25 -9.69 -5.47
CA THR A 221 12.86 -9.02 -4.30
C THR A 221 12.15 -9.31 -2.98
N GLY A 222 10.93 -9.84 -3.03
CA GLY A 222 10.06 -9.99 -1.86
C GLY A 222 9.42 -8.69 -1.35
N ALA A 223 9.84 -7.54 -1.87
CA ALA A 223 9.32 -6.24 -1.42
C ALA A 223 7.84 -6.05 -1.71
N GLU A 224 7.34 -6.55 -2.87
CA GLU A 224 5.92 -6.46 -3.22
C GLU A 224 5.07 -7.34 -2.31
N ILE A 225 5.54 -8.56 -2.02
CA ILE A 225 4.86 -9.49 -1.09
C ILE A 225 4.77 -8.86 0.29
N ALA A 226 5.88 -8.29 0.76
CA ALA A 226 5.94 -7.63 2.06
C ALA A 226 5.06 -6.38 2.12
N PHE A 227 5.12 -5.50 1.12
CA PHE A 227 4.30 -4.28 1.05
C PHE A 227 2.80 -4.60 1.07
N GLY A 228 2.36 -5.47 0.17
CA GLY A 228 0.96 -5.88 0.09
C GLY A 228 0.49 -6.58 1.36
N GLY A 229 1.32 -7.48 1.90
CA GLY A 229 1.04 -8.21 3.14
C GLY A 229 0.97 -7.30 4.37
N ASP A 230 1.94 -6.41 4.54
CA ASP A 230 1.97 -5.48 5.67
C ASP A 230 0.80 -4.50 5.63
N MET A 231 0.44 -4.00 4.43
CA MET A 231 -0.72 -3.13 4.25
C MET A 231 -2.03 -3.88 4.57
N THR A 232 -2.22 -5.09 4.03
CA THR A 232 -3.44 -5.86 4.25
C THR A 232 -3.62 -6.28 5.70
N ARG A 233 -2.54 -6.76 6.36
CA ARG A 233 -2.54 -7.06 7.79
C ARG A 233 -2.95 -5.86 8.62
N SER A 234 -2.46 -4.68 8.28
CA SER A 234 -2.71 -3.44 9.02
C SER A 234 -4.18 -2.98 8.94
N LEU A 235 -4.95 -3.36 7.91
CA LEU A 235 -6.36 -2.98 7.76
C LEU A 235 -7.22 -3.43 8.96
N LYS A 236 -6.94 -4.62 9.49
CA LYS A 236 -7.66 -5.18 10.63
C LYS A 236 -6.75 -5.43 11.84
N ARG A 237 -5.46 -5.12 11.73
CA ARG A 237 -4.44 -5.41 12.75
C ARG A 237 -4.43 -6.90 13.14
N ASP A 238 -4.67 -7.75 12.15
CA ASP A 238 -4.77 -9.20 12.31
C ASP A 238 -4.32 -9.93 11.05
N ASN A 239 -4.19 -11.26 11.15
CA ASN A 239 -3.87 -12.13 10.04
C ASN A 239 -4.86 -11.95 8.86
N TYR A 240 -4.43 -12.27 7.68
CA TYR A 240 -5.17 -12.02 6.44
C TYR A 240 -5.07 -13.21 5.49
N LEU A 241 -5.78 -13.15 4.36
CA LEU A 241 -5.73 -14.15 3.31
C LEU A 241 -5.14 -13.55 2.03
N VAL A 242 -4.23 -14.29 1.38
CA VAL A 242 -3.86 -14.04 -0.01
C VAL A 242 -4.83 -14.83 -0.88
N LEU A 243 -5.79 -14.14 -1.47
CA LEU A 243 -6.88 -14.74 -2.24
C LEU A 243 -6.46 -15.00 -3.68
N GLU A 244 -5.50 -14.22 -4.18
CA GLU A 244 -4.87 -14.45 -5.46
C GLU A 244 -3.36 -14.11 -5.41
N THR A 245 -2.56 -15.00 -5.97
CA THR A 245 -1.17 -14.75 -6.36
C THR A 245 -0.83 -15.61 -7.57
N GLU A 246 0.19 -15.23 -8.34
CA GLU A 246 0.56 -15.99 -9.51
C GLU A 246 1.13 -17.38 -9.17
N ALA A 247 0.76 -18.38 -9.99
CA ALA A 247 1.45 -19.67 -10.00
C ALA A 247 2.66 -19.64 -10.94
N GLN A 248 2.43 -19.21 -12.19
CA GLN A 248 3.44 -18.99 -13.21
C GLN A 248 3.37 -17.60 -13.84
N GLY A 249 2.24 -16.90 -13.69
CA GLY A 249 1.99 -15.60 -14.28
C GLY A 249 2.13 -15.56 -15.80
N TYR A 250 2.45 -14.39 -16.33
CA TYR A 250 2.75 -14.18 -17.75
C TYR A 250 4.08 -14.83 -18.16
N PRO A 251 4.38 -14.97 -19.48
CA PRO A 251 5.57 -15.66 -19.96
C PRO A 251 6.90 -15.24 -19.30
N GLY A 252 7.08 -13.97 -18.99
CA GLY A 252 8.28 -13.47 -18.31
C GLY A 252 8.35 -13.75 -16.80
N TRP A 253 7.33 -14.40 -16.21
CA TRP A 253 7.19 -14.59 -14.76
C TRP A 253 7.21 -16.05 -14.31
N THR A 254 7.64 -16.98 -15.16
CA THR A 254 7.83 -18.37 -14.73
C THR A 254 8.86 -18.43 -13.61
N PRO A 255 8.50 -18.89 -12.40
CA PRO A 255 9.44 -18.88 -11.28
C PRO A 255 10.63 -19.82 -11.51
N TYR A 256 11.81 -19.43 -11.06
CA TYR A 256 12.96 -20.32 -10.95
C TYR A 256 12.69 -21.38 -9.87
N LYS A 257 13.43 -22.47 -9.91
CA LYS A 257 13.33 -23.54 -8.90
C LYS A 257 13.55 -22.96 -7.48
N GLY A 258 12.62 -23.21 -6.59
CA GLY A 258 12.62 -22.73 -5.21
C GLY A 258 11.85 -21.43 -5.02
N GLN A 259 11.63 -20.65 -6.08
CA GLN A 259 10.99 -19.34 -5.95
C GLN A 259 9.51 -19.42 -5.56
N LEU A 260 8.74 -20.36 -6.11
CA LEU A 260 7.34 -20.53 -5.73
C LEU A 260 7.20 -20.84 -4.22
N ARG A 261 8.11 -21.67 -3.70
CA ARG A 261 8.18 -21.99 -2.27
C ARG A 261 8.60 -20.74 -1.46
N LEU A 262 9.64 -20.04 -1.86
CA LEU A 262 10.08 -18.80 -1.21
C LEU A 262 8.96 -17.76 -1.15
N GLN A 263 8.21 -17.56 -2.24
CA GLN A 263 7.06 -16.66 -2.32
C GLN A 263 5.96 -17.05 -1.32
N ALA A 264 5.56 -18.33 -1.30
CA ALA A 264 4.53 -18.81 -0.39
C ALA A 264 4.88 -18.55 1.09
N TYR A 265 6.12 -18.82 1.48
CA TYR A 265 6.59 -18.55 2.83
C TYR A 265 6.81 -17.06 3.12
N SER A 266 7.08 -16.25 2.11
CA SER A 266 7.14 -14.78 2.25
C SER A 266 5.78 -14.20 2.61
N HIS A 267 4.68 -14.73 2.04
CA HIS A 267 3.32 -14.39 2.45
C HIS A 267 3.05 -14.75 3.92
N LEU A 268 3.43 -15.97 4.34
CA LEU A 268 3.27 -16.38 5.74
C LEU A 268 4.10 -15.53 6.69
N ALA A 269 5.34 -15.20 6.31
CA ALA A 269 6.22 -14.33 7.09
C ALA A 269 5.63 -12.91 7.29
N SER A 270 4.75 -12.47 6.40
CA SER A 270 3.99 -11.22 6.52
C SER A 270 2.71 -11.35 7.35
N GLY A 271 2.33 -12.58 7.74
CA GLY A 271 1.15 -12.86 8.58
C GLY A 271 -0.07 -13.40 7.82
N ALA A 272 0.10 -13.85 6.58
CA ALA A 272 -0.99 -14.53 5.86
C ALA A 272 -1.32 -15.89 6.48
N ASN A 273 -2.61 -16.23 6.55
CA ASN A 273 -3.12 -17.54 6.99
C ASN A 273 -3.50 -18.47 5.83
N GLY A 274 -3.39 -18.01 4.61
CA GLY A 274 -3.68 -18.81 3.41
C GLY A 274 -3.11 -18.13 2.18
N VAL A 275 -2.71 -18.96 1.22
CA VAL A 275 -2.20 -18.54 -0.09
C VAL A 275 -2.95 -19.30 -1.16
N MET A 276 -3.60 -18.57 -2.07
CA MET A 276 -4.38 -19.13 -3.17
C MET A 276 -3.78 -18.67 -4.49
N TYR A 277 -3.52 -19.64 -5.37
CA TYR A 277 -2.95 -19.37 -6.68
C TYR A 277 -4.01 -19.04 -7.72
N TRP A 278 -3.83 -17.96 -8.44
CA TRP A 278 -4.51 -17.73 -9.70
C TRP A 278 -3.66 -18.32 -10.83
N HIS A 279 -3.96 -19.55 -11.36
CA HIS A 279 -5.09 -20.36 -10.97
C HIS A 279 -4.74 -21.86 -11.08
N TRP A 280 -5.72 -22.76 -10.98
CA TRP A 280 -5.47 -24.21 -10.97
C TRP A 280 -4.79 -24.71 -12.26
N HIS A 281 -5.31 -24.33 -13.41
CA HIS A 281 -4.74 -24.70 -14.71
C HIS A 281 -4.72 -23.52 -15.67
N SER A 282 -3.80 -23.54 -16.62
CA SER A 282 -3.70 -22.49 -17.64
C SER A 282 -4.95 -22.45 -18.51
N ILE A 283 -5.49 -21.24 -18.75
CA ILE A 283 -6.73 -21.01 -19.51
C ILE A 283 -6.46 -21.24 -21.00
N HIS A 284 -7.33 -22.01 -21.67
CA HIS A 284 -7.13 -22.40 -23.08
C HIS A 284 -7.57 -21.32 -24.07
N ASN A 285 -8.47 -20.43 -23.65
CA ASN A 285 -9.01 -19.36 -24.47
C ASN A 285 -9.50 -18.23 -23.58
N SER A 286 -9.84 -17.09 -24.11
CA SER A 286 -10.24 -15.89 -23.38
C SER A 286 -9.10 -14.85 -23.26
N PHE A 287 -9.34 -13.80 -22.51
CA PHE A 287 -8.40 -12.69 -22.31
C PHE A 287 -7.10 -13.12 -21.61
N GLU A 288 -7.21 -14.03 -20.63
CA GLU A 288 -6.11 -14.48 -19.76
C GLU A 288 -5.44 -15.78 -20.22
N THR A 289 -5.46 -16.10 -21.52
CA THR A 289 -4.88 -17.33 -22.08
C THR A 289 -3.41 -17.52 -21.70
N TYR A 290 -2.64 -16.46 -21.58
CA TYR A 290 -1.22 -16.51 -21.21
C TYR A 290 -0.95 -16.29 -19.73
N TRP A 291 -1.98 -16.11 -18.91
CA TRP A 291 -1.85 -16.16 -17.47
C TRP A 291 -1.91 -17.63 -17.04
N ARG A 292 -0.76 -18.18 -16.72
CA ARG A 292 -0.61 -19.64 -16.55
C ARG A 292 -0.85 -20.04 -15.10
N GLY A 293 -1.62 -21.13 -14.95
CA GLY A 293 -1.93 -21.73 -13.66
C GLY A 293 -0.84 -22.67 -13.14
N LEU A 294 -1.15 -23.40 -12.06
CA LEU A 294 -0.29 -24.47 -11.54
C LEU A 294 -0.05 -25.57 -12.57
N LEU A 295 -1.11 -26.02 -13.25
CA LEU A 295 -0.99 -26.93 -14.40
C LEU A 295 -0.83 -26.13 -15.70
N SER A 296 -0.01 -26.64 -16.62
CA SER A 296 0.17 -26.06 -17.96
C SER A 296 -1.07 -26.29 -18.84
N HIS A 297 -1.06 -25.76 -20.09
CA HIS A 297 -2.19 -25.90 -21.01
C HIS A 297 -2.51 -27.36 -21.36
N ASP A 298 -1.55 -28.27 -21.27
CA ASP A 298 -1.75 -29.73 -21.46
C ASP A 298 -2.36 -30.43 -20.25
N MET A 299 -2.71 -29.69 -19.19
CA MET A 299 -3.26 -30.20 -17.93
C MET A 299 -2.34 -31.24 -17.23
N GLN A 300 -1.04 -31.23 -17.53
CA GLN A 300 -0.05 -32.11 -16.93
C GLN A 300 0.75 -31.45 -15.83
N GLU A 301 1.32 -32.24 -14.94
CA GLU A 301 2.24 -31.81 -13.92
C GLU A 301 3.51 -31.18 -14.53
N ASN A 302 3.89 -30.06 -13.99
CA ASN A 302 5.09 -29.32 -14.36
C ASN A 302 5.94 -28.99 -13.12
N ALA A 303 7.01 -28.22 -13.27
CA ALA A 303 7.88 -27.88 -12.15
C ALA A 303 7.16 -27.05 -11.06
N PRO A 304 6.40 -25.96 -11.37
CA PRO A 304 5.58 -25.23 -10.39
C PRO A 304 4.56 -26.10 -9.67
N TYR A 305 3.87 -27.01 -10.36
CA TYR A 305 2.93 -27.91 -9.72
C TYR A 305 3.60 -28.82 -8.68
N ARG A 306 4.74 -29.43 -9.04
CA ARG A 306 5.50 -30.27 -8.08
C ARG A 306 5.99 -29.47 -6.89
N GLU A 307 6.40 -28.21 -7.10
CA GLU A 307 6.80 -27.31 -6.01
C GLU A 307 5.61 -26.94 -5.12
N ALA A 308 4.43 -26.69 -5.71
CA ALA A 308 3.19 -26.45 -4.96
C ALA A 308 2.79 -27.68 -4.11
N CYS A 309 3.02 -28.91 -4.60
CA CYS A 309 2.82 -30.11 -3.80
C CYS A 309 3.78 -30.18 -2.60
N ILE A 310 5.03 -29.74 -2.75
CA ILE A 310 5.98 -29.65 -1.63
C ILE A 310 5.46 -28.64 -0.59
N ILE A 311 5.06 -27.45 -1.04
CA ILE A 311 4.50 -26.40 -0.19
C ILE A 311 3.30 -26.91 0.60
N GLY A 312 2.35 -27.56 -0.08
CA GLY A 312 1.14 -28.10 0.56
C GLY A 312 1.45 -29.16 1.62
N ASN A 313 2.40 -30.07 1.37
CA ASN A 313 2.85 -31.06 2.33
C ASN A 313 3.56 -30.42 3.54
N GLU A 314 4.39 -29.40 3.31
CA GLU A 314 5.05 -28.67 4.38
C GLU A 314 4.06 -27.87 5.24
N PHE A 315 3.08 -27.21 4.62
CA PHE A 315 2.02 -26.50 5.33
C PHE A 315 1.15 -27.44 6.16
N PHE A 316 0.85 -28.63 5.62
CA PHE A 316 0.12 -29.65 6.38
C PHE A 316 0.92 -30.13 7.61
N ARG A 317 2.22 -30.37 7.45
CA ARG A 317 3.09 -30.83 8.53
C ARG A 317 3.37 -29.77 9.59
N LEU A 318 3.59 -28.53 9.16
CA LEU A 318 4.08 -27.43 10.01
C LEU A 318 2.98 -26.42 10.38
N GLY A 319 1.73 -26.64 9.99
CA GLY A 319 0.66 -25.66 10.10
C GLY A 319 0.54 -25.00 11.47
N SER A 320 0.58 -25.79 12.55
CA SER A 320 0.50 -25.26 13.94
C SER A 320 1.65 -24.31 14.32
N HIS A 321 2.80 -24.40 13.63
CA HIS A 321 3.95 -23.53 13.85
C HIS A 321 3.90 -22.26 12.99
N LEU A 322 3.11 -22.24 11.91
CA LEU A 322 3.14 -21.21 10.87
C LEU A 322 1.91 -20.29 10.87
N VAL A 323 0.73 -20.80 11.28
CA VAL A 323 -0.53 -20.03 11.25
C VAL A 323 -0.61 -19.01 12.38
N ASN A 324 -1.47 -18.00 12.17
CA ASN A 324 -1.76 -16.94 13.13
C ASN A 324 -0.53 -16.20 13.65
N LEU A 325 0.47 -16.05 12.79
CA LEU A 325 1.70 -15.34 13.12
C LEU A 325 1.37 -13.89 13.52
N LYS A 326 1.46 -13.58 14.81
CA LYS A 326 1.21 -12.24 15.34
C LYS A 326 2.46 -11.39 15.21
N LYS A 327 2.31 -10.25 14.55
CA LYS A 327 3.38 -9.27 14.35
C LYS A 327 3.30 -8.19 15.42
N LYS A 328 4.45 -7.73 15.88
CA LYS A 328 4.57 -6.55 16.75
C LYS A 328 5.68 -5.67 16.19
N ASN A 329 5.29 -4.68 15.42
CA ASN A 329 6.22 -3.77 14.76
C ASN A 329 6.30 -2.45 15.55
N ASP A 330 7.51 -1.91 15.66
CA ASP A 330 7.79 -0.63 16.32
C ASP A 330 7.66 0.56 15.36
N VAL A 331 7.55 0.29 14.06
CA VAL A 331 7.56 1.29 12.98
C VAL A 331 6.27 1.23 12.17
N ALA A 332 5.73 2.40 11.83
CA ALA A 332 4.59 2.50 10.91
C ALA A 332 4.82 3.55 9.83
N ILE A 333 4.12 3.40 8.71
CA ILE A 333 4.02 4.39 7.64
C ILE A 333 2.57 4.86 7.56
N LEU A 334 2.33 6.17 7.66
CA LEU A 334 1.02 6.76 7.49
C LEU A 334 0.74 6.96 6.00
N VAL A 335 -0.32 6.36 5.51
CA VAL A 335 -0.77 6.50 4.12
C VAL A 335 -2.14 7.17 4.05
N SER A 336 -2.35 8.00 3.02
CA SER A 336 -3.58 8.77 2.85
C SER A 336 -4.03 8.78 1.39
N ASN A 337 -5.26 8.34 1.14
CA ASN A 337 -5.89 8.45 -0.17
C ASN A 337 -6.16 9.91 -0.55
N GLU A 338 -6.41 10.79 0.43
CA GLU A 338 -6.61 12.22 0.23
C GLU A 338 -5.32 12.90 -0.25
N ALA A 339 -4.19 12.58 0.39
CA ALA A 339 -2.89 13.09 -0.04
C ALA A 339 -2.51 12.57 -1.44
N LEU A 340 -2.76 11.29 -1.73
CA LEU A 340 -2.57 10.70 -3.06
C LEU A 340 -3.39 11.45 -4.10
N THR A 341 -4.69 11.65 -3.86
CA THR A 341 -5.59 12.35 -4.77
C THR A 341 -5.18 13.81 -4.96
N ALA A 342 -4.84 14.50 -3.88
CA ALA A 342 -4.40 15.91 -3.95
C ALA A 342 -3.11 16.05 -4.78
N LEU A 343 -2.15 15.13 -4.62
CA LEU A 343 -0.91 15.14 -5.41
C LEU A 343 -1.09 14.65 -6.85
N LYS A 344 -2.19 13.97 -7.17
CA LYS A 344 -2.60 13.72 -8.56
C LYS A 344 -3.09 15.01 -9.25
N TRP A 345 -3.80 15.89 -8.52
CA TRP A 345 -4.26 17.19 -9.02
C TRP A 345 -3.15 18.26 -9.02
N PHE A 346 -2.28 18.22 -8.02
CA PHE A 346 -1.17 19.17 -7.82
C PHE A 346 0.15 18.40 -7.70
N GLY A 347 0.60 17.81 -8.80
CA GLY A 347 1.74 16.90 -8.86
C GLY A 347 3.00 17.43 -8.20
N ILE A 348 3.82 16.53 -7.69
CA ILE A 348 5.07 16.87 -6.99
C ILE A 348 6.00 17.65 -7.91
N GLU A 349 6.15 17.20 -9.14
CA GLU A 349 6.98 17.81 -10.18
C GLU A 349 6.16 18.56 -11.24
N ALA A 350 4.91 18.92 -10.92
CA ALA A 350 4.05 19.60 -11.86
C ALA A 350 4.62 20.96 -12.29
N THR A 351 4.71 21.16 -13.57
CA THR A 351 5.13 22.39 -14.23
C THR A 351 4.07 22.86 -15.23
N ALA A 352 4.25 24.03 -15.81
CA ALA A 352 3.40 24.50 -16.90
C ALA A 352 3.44 23.56 -18.14
N ALA A 353 4.46 22.72 -18.27
CA ALA A 353 4.62 21.76 -19.35
C ALA A 353 4.06 20.35 -19.02
N GLY A 354 3.60 20.13 -17.79
CA GLY A 354 3.08 18.83 -17.32
C GLY A 354 3.79 18.31 -16.07
N ASP A 355 3.41 17.11 -15.66
CA ASP A 355 4.02 16.39 -14.53
C ASP A 355 5.09 15.41 -15.06
N ASN A 356 6.20 15.30 -14.35
CA ASN A 356 7.32 14.42 -14.71
C ASN A 356 7.19 13.00 -14.13
N GLY A 357 6.07 12.68 -13.52
CA GLY A 357 5.70 11.30 -13.20
C GLY A 357 6.06 10.79 -11.81
N ILE A 358 6.74 11.56 -10.95
CA ILE A 358 6.92 11.20 -9.55
C ILE A 358 5.66 11.56 -8.75
N GLY A 359 4.99 10.56 -8.20
CA GLY A 359 3.75 10.70 -7.46
C GLY A 359 3.87 10.32 -5.98
N TYR A 360 2.74 10.40 -5.28
CA TYR A 360 2.63 10.04 -3.87
C TYR A 360 3.17 8.63 -3.57
N ASN A 361 2.77 7.65 -4.37
CA ASN A 361 3.20 6.27 -4.18
C ASN A 361 4.69 6.03 -4.40
N ASP A 362 5.37 6.89 -5.16
CA ASP A 362 6.84 6.83 -5.28
C ASP A 362 7.52 7.25 -3.97
N VAL A 363 6.97 8.25 -3.27
CA VAL A 363 7.48 8.68 -1.97
C VAL A 363 7.19 7.63 -0.89
N VAL A 364 6.01 6.99 -0.90
CA VAL A 364 5.68 5.86 -0.01
C VAL A 364 6.68 4.72 -0.19
N ARG A 365 6.93 4.31 -1.44
CA ARG A 365 7.83 3.20 -1.76
C ARG A 365 9.30 3.57 -1.52
N TRP A 366 9.69 4.81 -1.72
CA TRP A 366 11.04 5.29 -1.41
C TRP A 366 11.40 5.05 0.07
N LEU A 367 10.46 5.30 0.99
CA LEU A 367 10.65 5.01 2.41
C LEU A 367 10.51 3.51 2.71
N TYR A 368 9.45 2.87 2.23
CA TYR A 368 9.18 1.46 2.53
C TYR A 368 10.28 0.53 2.03
N ASP A 369 10.74 0.69 0.79
CA ASP A 369 11.76 -0.19 0.19
C ASP A 369 13.11 -0.03 0.88
N ALA A 370 13.44 1.17 1.36
CA ALA A 370 14.66 1.39 2.14
C ALA A 370 14.57 0.71 3.52
N LEU A 371 13.45 0.85 4.24
CA LEU A 371 13.22 0.16 5.51
C LEU A 371 13.21 -1.36 5.33
N PHE A 372 12.55 -1.87 4.30
CA PHE A 372 12.53 -3.31 3.98
C PHE A 372 13.95 -3.87 3.77
N LYS A 373 14.81 -3.17 2.99
CA LYS A 373 16.21 -3.58 2.78
C LYS A 373 17.08 -3.47 4.03
N MET A 374 16.66 -2.66 5.02
CA MET A 374 17.28 -2.60 6.34
C MET A 374 16.73 -3.65 7.33
N ASN A 375 15.87 -4.56 6.86
CA ASN A 375 15.18 -5.55 7.69
C ASN A 375 14.28 -4.94 8.79
N ILE A 376 13.75 -3.74 8.55
CA ILE A 376 12.78 -3.09 9.42
C ILE A 376 11.37 -3.44 8.93
N GLU A 377 10.64 -4.15 9.78
CA GLU A 377 9.23 -4.47 9.50
C GLU A 377 8.33 -3.30 9.88
N CYS A 378 7.39 -2.97 9.00
CA CYS A 378 6.49 -1.83 9.18
C CYS A 378 5.03 -2.28 9.19
N ASP A 379 4.20 -1.55 9.93
CA ASP A 379 2.76 -1.53 9.74
C ASP A 379 2.35 -0.29 8.94
N PHE A 380 1.12 -0.28 8.45
CA PHE A 380 0.52 0.91 7.87
C PHE A 380 -0.55 1.47 8.80
N VAL A 381 -0.64 2.80 8.84
CA VAL A 381 -1.69 3.53 9.55
C VAL A 381 -2.33 4.55 8.61
N TRP A 382 -3.59 4.86 8.88
CA TRP A 382 -4.39 5.81 8.11
C TRP A 382 -4.73 7.03 8.97
N PRO A 383 -5.20 8.14 8.39
CA PRO A 383 -5.61 9.33 9.15
C PRO A 383 -6.56 9.03 10.31
N GLU A 384 -7.45 8.05 10.14
CA GLU A 384 -8.46 7.65 11.13
C GLU A 384 -7.96 6.61 12.15
N SER A 385 -6.75 6.08 12.00
CA SER A 385 -6.20 5.09 12.93
C SER A 385 -6.09 5.64 14.35
N ASP A 386 -6.49 4.86 15.33
CA ASP A 386 -6.53 5.23 16.76
C ASP A 386 -5.32 4.73 17.57
N ASN A 387 -4.37 4.06 16.92
CA ASN A 387 -3.30 3.29 17.55
C ASN A 387 -1.89 3.84 17.30
N LEU A 388 -1.76 5.14 17.03
CA LEU A 388 -0.45 5.74 16.72
C LEU A 388 0.56 5.57 17.87
N ASP A 389 0.10 5.67 19.11
CA ASP A 389 0.94 5.60 20.32
C ASP A 389 1.61 4.23 20.55
N GLN A 390 1.22 3.20 19.81
CA GLN A 390 1.88 1.89 19.90
C GLN A 390 3.20 1.82 19.13
N TYR A 391 3.45 2.77 18.22
CA TYR A 391 4.67 2.80 17.40
C TYR A 391 5.70 3.74 17.99
N LYS A 392 6.97 3.33 17.95
CA LYS A 392 8.10 4.17 18.34
C LYS A 392 8.45 5.20 17.26
N ALA A 393 8.30 4.84 15.99
CA ALA A 393 8.51 5.73 14.86
C ALA A 393 7.35 5.66 13.85
N ILE A 394 6.90 6.82 13.39
CA ILE A 394 5.89 6.96 12.32
C ILE A 394 6.48 7.80 11.19
N PHE A 395 6.48 7.24 10.00
CA PHE A 395 6.88 7.90 8.75
C PHE A 395 5.65 8.45 8.04
N VAL A 396 5.73 9.70 7.60
CA VAL A 396 4.64 10.44 6.96
C VAL A 396 5.09 10.92 5.58
N PRO A 397 4.95 10.07 4.55
CA PRO A 397 5.32 10.43 3.18
C PRO A 397 4.35 11.46 2.61
N ALA A 398 4.86 12.60 2.19
CA ALA A 398 4.19 13.64 1.40
C ALA A 398 2.68 13.83 1.73
N LEU A 399 2.34 13.98 3.01
CA LEU A 399 0.96 14.17 3.49
C LEU A 399 0.47 15.58 3.10
N TYR A 400 0.29 15.79 1.80
CA TYR A 400 0.01 17.09 1.20
C TYR A 400 -1.29 17.71 1.71
N ALA A 401 -2.35 16.93 1.75
CA ALA A 401 -3.68 17.34 2.21
C ALA A 401 -4.07 16.57 3.48
N ALA A 402 -4.36 17.30 4.53
CA ALA A 402 -4.76 16.74 5.82
C ALA A 402 -5.68 17.69 6.60
N PRO A 403 -6.66 17.19 7.37
CA PRO A 403 -7.39 18.00 8.32
C PRO A 403 -6.49 18.38 9.51
N ASP A 404 -6.78 19.53 10.11
CA ASP A 404 -6.03 20.06 11.27
C ASP A 404 -6.01 19.08 12.45
N GLU A 405 -7.09 18.31 12.66
CA GLU A 405 -7.17 17.29 13.71
C GLU A 405 -6.12 16.19 13.56
N LEU A 406 -5.82 15.78 12.33
CA LEU A 406 -4.76 14.81 12.08
C LEU A 406 -3.38 15.42 12.39
N LEU A 407 -3.14 16.66 11.98
CA LEU A 407 -1.87 17.34 12.23
C LEU A 407 -1.63 17.53 13.74
N GLU A 408 -2.66 17.94 14.49
CA GLU A 408 -2.58 18.03 15.96
C GLU A 408 -2.37 16.64 16.61
N LYS A 409 -2.97 15.59 16.08
CA LYS A 409 -2.76 14.20 16.55
C LYS A 409 -1.30 13.76 16.35
N LEU A 410 -0.70 14.06 15.20
CA LEU A 410 0.71 13.75 14.92
C LEU A 410 1.65 14.55 15.83
N LYS A 411 1.35 15.82 16.04
CA LYS A 411 2.07 16.69 16.96
C LYS A 411 1.99 16.19 18.41
N GLN A 412 0.80 15.74 18.84
CA GLN A 412 0.62 15.17 20.17
C GLN A 412 1.34 13.82 20.33
N TYR A 413 1.33 12.97 19.31
CA TYR A 413 2.11 11.73 19.27
C TYR A 413 3.59 12.00 19.56
N THR A 414 4.16 13.04 18.89
CA THR A 414 5.55 13.44 19.11
C THR A 414 5.75 13.98 20.52
N ALA A 415 4.86 14.87 20.98
CA ALA A 415 4.94 15.43 22.34
C ALA A 415 4.93 14.36 23.44
N ASN A 416 4.26 13.24 23.21
CA ASN A 416 4.16 12.12 24.14
C ASN A 416 5.39 11.20 24.13
N GLY A 417 6.30 11.32 23.17
CA GLY A 417 7.55 10.55 23.12
C GLY A 417 7.78 9.78 21.82
N GLY A 418 6.86 9.86 20.86
CA GLY A 418 7.03 9.23 19.55
C GLY A 418 8.07 9.94 18.67
N THR A 419 8.65 9.21 17.74
CA THR A 419 9.52 9.78 16.69
C THR A 419 8.71 9.94 15.41
N LEU A 420 8.52 11.19 14.98
CA LEU A 420 7.77 11.55 13.78
C LEU A 420 8.73 11.93 12.65
N VAL A 421 8.59 11.28 11.49
CA VAL A 421 9.38 11.64 10.29
C VAL A 421 8.43 12.06 9.20
N ALA A 422 8.56 13.29 8.71
CA ALA A 422 7.80 13.75 7.56
C ALA A 422 8.71 14.10 6.39
N THR A 423 8.18 13.96 5.19
CA THR A 423 8.89 14.37 3.98
C THR A 423 8.31 15.66 3.43
N PHE A 424 8.99 16.24 2.47
CA PHE A 424 8.51 17.37 1.67
C PHE A 424 7.04 17.20 1.26
N LYS A 425 6.36 18.30 0.97
CA LYS A 425 4.92 18.38 0.66
C LYS A 425 3.98 18.00 1.83
N THR A 426 4.47 17.88 3.06
CA THR A 426 3.62 17.56 4.22
C THR A 426 2.93 18.80 4.77
N ALA A 427 1.63 18.67 5.12
CA ALA A 427 0.78 19.71 5.75
C ALA A 427 0.63 21.00 4.93
N PHE A 428 0.59 20.87 3.60
CA PHE A 428 0.53 22.02 2.70
C PHE A 428 -0.90 22.56 2.51
N ALA A 429 -1.89 21.66 2.48
CA ALA A 429 -3.30 21.98 2.28
C ALA A 429 -4.19 21.26 3.29
N ASN A 430 -5.40 21.80 3.50
CA ASN A 430 -6.44 21.12 4.27
C ASN A 430 -7.06 19.95 3.49
N GLU A 431 -8.03 19.26 4.11
CA GLU A 431 -8.75 18.11 3.52
C GLU A 431 -9.57 18.44 2.27
N ASN A 432 -9.78 19.71 1.96
CA ASN A 432 -10.43 20.22 0.75
C ASN A 432 -9.42 20.67 -0.32
N VAL A 433 -8.14 20.36 -0.11
CA VAL A 433 -7.02 20.74 -0.99
C VAL A 433 -6.86 22.27 -1.13
N LYS A 434 -7.25 23.00 -0.09
CA LYS A 434 -7.03 24.44 0.02
C LYS A 434 -5.75 24.69 0.80
N VAL A 435 -4.81 25.39 0.20
CA VAL A 435 -3.51 25.69 0.80
C VAL A 435 -3.68 26.57 2.05
N SER A 436 -2.96 26.24 3.13
CA SER A 436 -2.96 27.03 4.37
C SER A 436 -2.44 28.44 4.14
N HIS A 437 -2.99 29.42 4.88
CA HIS A 437 -2.51 30.79 4.92
C HIS A 437 -1.26 30.98 5.78
N GLU A 438 -0.93 30.00 6.62
CA GLU A 438 0.23 30.04 7.51
C GLU A 438 1.48 29.54 6.79
N MET A 439 2.64 29.86 7.35
CA MET A 439 3.90 29.29 6.85
C MET A 439 3.92 27.77 7.03
N GLN A 440 4.46 27.11 6.06
CA GLN A 440 4.58 25.66 6.06
C GLN A 440 5.69 25.18 7.03
N PRO A 441 5.56 24.00 7.62
CA PRO A 441 4.48 23.01 7.48
C PRO A 441 3.29 23.23 8.44
N HIS A 442 2.69 24.40 8.45
CA HIS A 442 1.45 24.78 9.14
C HIS A 442 1.49 24.41 10.65
N ILE A 443 0.52 23.70 11.18
CA ILE A 443 0.41 23.26 12.59
C ILE A 443 1.67 22.51 13.07
N LEU A 444 2.36 21.83 12.16
CA LEU A 444 3.55 21.04 12.47
C LEU A 444 4.85 21.89 12.56
N SER A 445 4.81 23.19 12.24
CA SER A 445 6.00 24.06 12.26
C SER A 445 6.76 23.99 13.58
N ASN A 446 6.08 24.14 14.70
CA ASN A 446 6.71 24.06 16.03
C ASN A 446 7.18 22.63 16.36
N CYS A 447 6.46 21.60 15.90
CA CYS A 447 6.85 20.21 16.11
C CYS A 447 8.18 19.90 15.42
N PHE A 448 8.32 20.32 14.16
CA PHE A 448 9.57 20.13 13.41
C PHE A 448 10.63 21.21 13.68
N GLY A 449 10.28 22.28 14.41
CA GLY A 449 11.20 23.40 14.71
C GLY A 449 11.68 24.13 13.45
N ILE A 450 10.86 24.17 12.42
CA ILE A 450 11.16 24.79 11.12
C ILE A 450 9.96 25.55 10.59
N ASN A 451 10.24 26.41 9.62
CA ASN A 451 9.24 26.86 8.66
C ASN A 451 9.85 27.01 7.26
N TYR A 452 9.02 27.15 6.23
CA TYR A 452 9.45 27.52 4.89
C TYR A 452 8.33 28.24 4.13
N GLN A 453 8.73 29.02 3.14
CA GLN A 453 7.82 29.77 2.26
C GLN A 453 8.07 29.45 0.79
N GLN A 454 9.24 28.90 0.48
CA GLN A 454 9.70 28.70 -0.90
C GLN A 454 10.13 27.26 -1.12
N PHE A 455 9.91 26.82 -2.33
CA PHE A 455 10.33 25.51 -2.84
C PHE A 455 10.68 25.61 -4.32
N THR A 456 11.45 24.65 -4.82
CA THR A 456 11.85 24.61 -6.22
C THR A 456 12.22 23.20 -6.64
N PHE A 457 12.51 23.00 -7.92
CA PHE A 457 13.10 21.76 -8.42
C PHE A 457 14.62 21.83 -8.34
N PRO A 458 15.28 20.82 -7.77
CA PRO A 458 16.73 20.81 -7.69
C PRO A 458 17.35 20.66 -9.08
N LYS A 459 18.38 21.46 -9.34
CA LYS A 459 19.19 21.33 -10.53
C LYS A 459 20.67 21.34 -10.14
N ASN A 460 21.29 20.16 -10.14
CA ASN A 460 22.67 19.99 -9.68
C ASN A 460 22.89 20.50 -8.25
N VAL A 461 22.02 20.08 -7.33
CA VAL A 461 22.07 20.47 -5.91
C VAL A 461 22.61 19.28 -5.11
N GLY A 462 23.76 19.46 -4.50
CA GLY A 462 24.34 18.52 -3.55
C GLY A 462 23.75 18.66 -2.16
N LEU A 463 24.13 17.76 -1.26
CA LEU A 463 23.81 17.80 0.16
C LEU A 463 25.11 17.74 0.99
N THR A 464 25.19 18.54 2.06
CA THR A 464 26.32 18.56 3.00
C THR A 464 25.81 18.70 4.44
N GLY A 465 26.49 18.09 5.39
CA GLY A 465 26.07 18.16 6.82
C GLY A 465 26.51 16.94 7.62
N SER A 466 26.12 16.92 8.91
CA SER A 466 26.54 15.88 9.86
C SER A 466 26.07 14.47 9.48
N ILE A 467 24.93 14.35 8.78
CA ILE A 467 24.37 13.06 8.36
C ILE A 467 24.98 12.54 7.05
N ILE A 468 25.70 13.39 6.34
CA ILE A 468 26.35 13.03 5.08
C ILE A 468 27.73 12.43 5.40
N GLY A 469 27.96 11.16 5.09
CA GLY A 469 29.22 10.47 5.37
C GLY A 469 30.42 11.10 4.68
N GLU A 470 31.61 11.01 5.29
CA GLU A 470 32.88 11.58 4.80
C GLU A 470 33.29 11.08 3.40
N ASN A 471 32.74 9.97 2.94
CA ASN A 471 32.98 9.39 1.60
C ASN A 471 32.05 9.90 0.50
N SER A 472 31.16 10.83 0.80
CA SER A 472 30.33 11.49 -0.22
C SER A 472 31.11 12.65 -0.81
N ILE A 473 31.53 12.52 -2.06
CA ILE A 473 32.25 13.60 -2.76
C ILE A 473 31.23 14.68 -3.12
N SER A 474 31.42 15.89 -2.55
CA SER A 474 30.67 17.10 -2.84
C SER A 474 31.28 17.90 -4.00
N GLU A 475 31.75 17.25 -5.05
CA GLU A 475 32.25 17.99 -6.23
C GLU A 475 31.47 17.59 -7.49
N ILE A 476 30.54 18.46 -7.85
CA ILE A 476 30.04 18.54 -9.23
C ILE A 476 30.95 19.51 -9.97
N ASP A 477 32.15 19.09 -10.30
CA ASP A 477 32.95 19.73 -11.34
C ASP A 477 32.54 19.12 -12.69
N GLY A 478 32.16 19.98 -13.64
CA GLY A 478 31.52 19.63 -14.91
C GLY A 478 32.33 18.78 -15.89
N ARG A 479 32.94 17.69 -15.44
CA ARG A 479 33.66 16.71 -16.25
C ARG A 479 32.96 15.36 -16.32
N ASN A 480 32.85 14.81 -17.51
CA ASN A 480 32.30 13.52 -17.84
C ASN A 480 32.74 12.41 -16.87
N VAL A 481 31.78 11.90 -16.09
CA VAL A 481 31.96 10.68 -15.32
C VAL A 481 32.00 9.49 -16.25
N THR A 482 33.15 8.85 -16.38
CA THR A 482 33.28 7.58 -17.09
C THR A 482 32.68 6.44 -16.26
N LYS A 483 32.19 5.42 -16.95
CA LYS A 483 31.47 4.25 -16.40
C LYS A 483 32.22 3.44 -15.32
N GLU A 484 33.46 3.79 -14.98
CA GLU A 484 34.31 3.06 -14.02
C GLU A 484 34.33 3.65 -12.60
N THR A 485 33.64 4.78 -12.34
CA THR A 485 33.52 5.39 -10.99
C THR A 485 32.13 5.25 -10.41
N ALA A 486 31.42 4.19 -10.74
CA ALA A 486 29.98 3.98 -10.44
C ALA A 486 29.66 3.73 -8.95
N ASP A 487 30.64 3.66 -8.04
CA ASP A 487 30.44 3.30 -6.62
C ASP A 487 30.53 4.48 -5.63
N VAL A 488 30.70 5.71 -6.08
CA VAL A 488 30.68 6.88 -5.19
C VAL A 488 29.37 7.66 -5.44
N SER A 489 28.33 7.39 -4.65
CA SER A 489 27.09 8.14 -4.74
C SER A 489 27.29 9.53 -4.15
N VAL A 490 27.20 10.54 -5.00
CA VAL A 490 27.16 11.95 -4.56
C VAL A 490 25.84 12.19 -3.80
N ALA A 491 25.95 12.65 -2.55
CA ALA A 491 24.79 13.07 -1.78
C ALA A 491 24.08 14.22 -2.49
N SER A 492 22.82 14.04 -2.86
CA SER A 492 22.11 14.97 -3.74
C SER A 492 20.62 15.09 -3.45
N ALA A 493 20.11 16.31 -3.62
CA ALA A 493 18.67 16.56 -3.67
C ALA A 493 18.12 16.21 -5.05
N LYS A 494 16.98 15.52 -5.08
CA LYS A 494 16.29 15.06 -6.31
C LYS A 494 14.83 15.49 -6.27
N VAL A 495 14.19 15.51 -7.42
CA VAL A 495 12.75 15.68 -7.63
C VAL A 495 12.21 17.03 -7.18
N PHE A 496 12.22 17.31 -5.90
CA PHE A 496 11.62 18.49 -5.28
C PHE A 496 12.43 18.91 -4.06
N MET A 497 12.52 20.22 -3.79
CA MET A 497 13.21 20.73 -2.61
C MET A 497 12.48 21.93 -2.01
N GLU A 498 12.31 21.89 -0.70
CA GLU A 498 11.79 22.97 0.14
C GLU A 498 12.95 23.71 0.79
N LEU A 499 12.88 25.03 0.82
CA LEU A 499 13.93 25.87 1.37
C LEU A 499 13.67 26.07 2.87
N LEU A 500 14.09 25.08 3.68
CA LEU A 500 13.80 25.04 5.10
C LEU A 500 14.57 26.10 5.88
N ILE A 501 13.86 26.81 6.77
CA ILE A 501 14.40 27.81 7.67
C ILE A 501 14.29 27.26 9.09
N PRO A 502 15.39 26.77 9.70
CA PRO A 502 15.39 26.27 11.06
C PRO A 502 15.01 27.39 12.06
N GLN A 503 14.18 27.07 13.03
CA GLN A 503 13.84 27.90 14.18
C GLN A 503 14.55 27.36 15.43
N GLU A 504 14.19 26.15 15.84
CA GLU A 504 14.78 25.46 17.01
C GLU A 504 15.42 24.13 16.60
N ALA A 505 15.21 23.68 15.36
CA ALA A 505 15.71 22.39 14.87
C ALA A 505 17.22 22.41 14.64
N GLU A 506 17.87 21.30 14.98
CA GLU A 506 19.21 20.95 14.53
C GLU A 506 19.18 20.67 13.02
N VAL A 507 20.18 21.18 12.29
CA VAL A 507 20.33 20.91 10.86
C VAL A 507 21.23 19.70 10.66
N LEU A 508 20.67 18.64 10.09
CA LEU A 508 21.39 17.41 9.74
C LEU A 508 22.05 17.52 8.35
N ALA A 509 21.40 18.23 7.42
CA ALA A 509 21.95 18.50 6.10
C ALA A 509 21.50 19.86 5.56
N PHE A 510 22.40 20.54 4.86
CA PHE A 510 22.16 21.76 4.08
C PHE A 510 22.20 21.41 2.58
N TYR A 511 21.61 22.27 1.74
CA TYR A 511 21.81 22.21 0.29
C TYR A 511 23.21 22.69 -0.08
N ASP A 512 23.99 21.86 -0.73
CA ASP A 512 25.32 22.24 -1.28
C ASP A 512 25.13 22.84 -2.67
N HIS A 513 24.87 24.13 -2.69
CA HIS A 513 24.67 24.89 -3.90
C HIS A 513 24.95 26.38 -3.65
N TYR A 514 25.62 27.07 -4.57
CA TYR A 514 26.06 28.46 -4.40
C TYR A 514 24.92 29.45 -3.98
N ASN A 515 23.67 29.13 -4.39
CA ASN A 515 22.51 29.98 -4.11
C ASN A 515 21.61 29.46 -2.96
N TRP A 516 21.66 28.18 -2.63
CA TRP A 516 20.75 27.54 -1.67
C TRP A 516 21.41 27.11 -0.35
N LYS A 517 22.70 27.33 -0.19
CA LYS A 517 23.49 26.89 0.97
C LYS A 517 23.06 27.43 2.33
N GLU A 518 22.26 28.48 2.35
CA GLU A 518 21.72 29.08 3.57
C GLU A 518 20.47 28.31 4.08
N TYR A 519 19.93 27.42 3.29
CA TYR A 519 18.73 26.67 3.62
C TYR A 519 19.05 25.24 4.03
N ALA A 520 18.34 24.77 5.07
CA ALA A 520 18.42 23.38 5.47
C ALA A 520 17.63 22.49 4.50
N ALA A 521 18.13 21.24 4.34
CA ALA A 521 17.49 20.18 3.57
C ALA A 521 16.88 19.11 4.46
N ILE A 522 17.54 18.79 5.58
CA ILE A 522 17.11 17.79 6.55
C ILE A 522 17.33 18.34 7.95
N THR A 523 16.32 18.22 8.81
CA THR A 523 16.38 18.75 10.18
C THR A 523 15.86 17.74 11.19
N LYS A 524 16.30 17.91 12.44
CA LYS A 524 15.86 17.12 13.61
C LYS A 524 15.50 18.08 14.74
N ASN A 525 14.38 17.89 15.37
CA ASN A 525 13.92 18.70 16.50
C ASN A 525 13.49 17.81 17.67
N HIS A 526 13.66 18.31 18.87
CA HIS A 526 13.06 17.71 20.06
C HIS A 526 11.76 18.45 20.39
N TYR A 527 10.67 17.71 20.45
CA TYR A 527 9.37 18.28 20.75
C TYR A 527 8.65 17.51 21.86
N GLY A 528 8.41 18.16 22.97
CA GLY A 528 7.90 17.49 24.15
C GLY A 528 8.87 16.43 24.67
N LYS A 529 8.47 15.16 24.61
CA LYS A 529 9.31 13.99 24.98
C LYS A 529 9.88 13.25 23.76
N GLY A 530 9.44 13.60 22.58
CA GLY A 530 9.77 12.89 21.35
C GLY A 530 10.70 13.65 20.43
N THR A 531 10.85 13.11 19.23
CA THR A 531 11.73 13.63 18.18
C THR A 531 10.94 13.79 16.88
N ALA A 532 11.21 14.88 16.15
CA ALA A 532 10.63 15.14 14.85
C ALA A 532 11.74 15.36 13.82
N ILE A 533 11.71 14.62 12.71
CA ILE A 533 12.67 14.73 11.61
C ILE A 533 11.92 15.16 10.35
N TYR A 534 12.41 16.20 9.68
CA TYR A 534 11.82 16.67 8.44
C TYR A 534 12.80 16.54 7.28
N ILE A 535 12.35 15.92 6.19
CA ILE A 535 13.14 15.67 4.98
C ILE A 535 12.59 16.56 3.86
N GLY A 536 13.21 17.70 3.62
CA GLY A 536 12.72 18.75 2.71
C GLY A 536 12.96 18.47 1.21
N CYS A 537 13.57 17.34 0.86
CA CYS A 537 13.78 16.92 -0.53
C CYS A 537 13.84 15.40 -0.66
N MET A 538 13.58 14.87 -1.84
CA MET A 538 13.94 13.48 -2.13
C MET A 538 15.47 13.38 -2.25
N THR A 539 16.08 12.36 -1.62
CA THR A 539 17.54 12.21 -1.60
C THR A 539 17.99 10.98 -2.38
N ASP A 540 19.30 10.82 -2.52
CA ASP A 540 19.90 9.54 -2.90
C ASP A 540 19.70 8.47 -1.81
N ASN A 541 19.91 7.21 -2.16
CA ASN A 541 19.65 6.08 -1.27
C ASN A 541 20.58 6.02 -0.04
N ASN A 542 21.83 6.48 -0.15
CA ASN A 542 22.77 6.45 0.97
C ASN A 542 22.41 7.52 2.00
N THR A 543 22.06 8.72 1.54
CA THR A 543 21.54 9.79 2.40
C THR A 543 20.24 9.35 3.08
N LEU A 544 19.30 8.74 2.34
CA LEU A 544 18.09 8.19 2.93
C LEU A 544 18.40 7.16 4.02
N LYS A 545 19.28 6.19 3.74
CA LYS A 545 19.67 5.17 4.73
C LYS A 545 20.26 5.80 5.99
N ALA A 546 21.06 6.86 5.87
CA ALA A 546 21.61 7.58 7.01
C ALA A 546 20.50 8.26 7.84
N VAL A 547 19.52 8.91 7.19
CA VAL A 547 18.36 9.51 7.87
C VAL A 547 17.52 8.45 8.58
N LEU A 548 17.27 7.31 7.93
CA LEU A 548 16.52 6.21 8.54
C LEU A 548 17.28 5.65 9.76
N THR A 549 18.60 5.47 9.66
CA THR A 549 19.43 5.02 10.78
C THR A 549 19.37 5.99 11.96
N GLU A 550 19.49 7.29 11.70
CA GLU A 550 19.36 8.34 12.73
C GLU A 550 17.97 8.33 13.38
N THR A 551 16.92 8.13 12.56
CA THR A 551 15.53 8.02 13.03
C THR A 551 15.34 6.82 13.96
N LEU A 552 15.78 5.65 13.51
CA LEU A 552 15.63 4.40 14.26
C LEU A 552 16.39 4.43 15.58
N ASN A 553 17.60 5.00 15.59
CA ASN A 553 18.39 5.22 16.80
C ASN A 553 17.67 6.19 17.76
N SER A 554 17.13 7.30 17.25
CA SER A 554 16.36 8.27 18.05
C SER A 554 15.07 7.66 18.64
N ALA A 555 14.48 6.71 17.95
CA ALA A 555 13.28 5.99 18.37
C ALA A 555 13.59 4.74 19.24
N GLU A 556 14.85 4.46 19.52
CA GLU A 556 15.27 3.22 20.22
C GLU A 556 14.70 1.95 19.54
N VAL A 557 14.72 1.94 18.21
CA VAL A 557 14.36 0.78 17.39
C VAL A 557 15.62 0.02 17.02
N GLU A 558 15.66 -1.27 17.32
CA GLU A 558 16.77 -2.14 16.98
C GLU A 558 16.90 -2.29 15.46
N ILE A 559 18.10 -2.05 14.92
CA ILE A 559 18.41 -2.29 13.51
C ILE A 559 19.09 -3.66 13.42
N PRO A 560 18.47 -4.65 12.76
CA PRO A 560 19.03 -5.98 12.64
C PRO A 560 20.36 -5.99 11.86
N GLU A 561 21.28 -6.88 12.23
CA GLU A 561 22.59 -7.05 11.57
C GLU A 561 22.52 -7.84 10.26
N TYR A 562 21.35 -7.94 9.66
CA TYR A 562 21.15 -8.59 8.37
C TYR A 562 21.15 -7.58 7.24
N SER A 563 21.60 -7.99 6.07
CA SER A 563 21.67 -7.13 4.90
C SER A 563 21.08 -7.82 3.67
N TRP A 564 20.50 -7.02 2.80
CA TRP A 564 20.09 -7.46 1.46
C TRP A 564 21.23 -8.27 0.79
N PRO A 565 20.93 -9.42 0.14
CA PRO A 565 19.61 -9.93 -0.25
C PRO A 565 18.92 -10.85 0.79
N VAL A 566 19.42 -10.91 2.01
CA VAL A 566 18.78 -11.66 3.10
C VAL A 566 17.77 -10.76 3.81
N ILE A 567 16.52 -11.23 3.88
CA ILE A 567 15.47 -10.59 4.65
C ILE A 567 15.03 -11.51 5.79
N VAL A 568 14.99 -10.96 7.00
CA VAL A 568 14.53 -11.68 8.19
C VAL A 568 13.23 -11.05 8.69
N ARG A 569 12.19 -11.87 8.81
CA ARG A 569 10.91 -11.47 9.37
C ARG A 569 10.54 -12.35 10.55
N LYS A 570 9.91 -11.78 11.56
CA LYS A 570 9.58 -12.49 12.80
C LYS A 570 8.15 -12.24 13.27
N GLY A 571 7.64 -13.16 14.06
CA GLY A 571 6.35 -13.01 14.73
C GLY A 571 6.16 -14.10 15.77
N THR A 572 5.05 -14.08 16.48
CA THR A 572 4.68 -15.09 17.48
C THR A 572 3.56 -15.95 16.93
N ASN A 573 3.74 -17.29 16.90
CA ASN A 573 2.76 -18.25 16.44
C ASN A 573 1.71 -18.61 17.53
N ASP A 574 0.75 -19.46 17.19
CA ASP A 574 -0.28 -19.94 18.14
C ASP A 574 0.29 -20.76 19.33
N LEU A 575 1.51 -21.26 19.21
CA LEU A 575 2.21 -21.94 20.29
C LEU A 575 2.92 -20.96 21.25
N CYS A 576 2.69 -19.66 21.07
CA CYS A 576 3.34 -18.58 21.82
C CYS A 576 4.88 -18.56 21.69
N LYS A 577 5.39 -19.07 20.56
CA LYS A 577 6.82 -19.09 20.25
C LYS A 577 7.16 -18.06 19.19
N CYS A 578 8.33 -17.42 19.33
CA CYS A 578 8.86 -16.56 18.29
C CYS A 578 9.30 -17.41 17.09
N VAL A 579 8.89 -17.03 15.90
CA VAL A 579 9.26 -17.69 14.65
C VAL A 579 9.98 -16.67 13.77
N ARG A 580 11.18 -17.03 13.31
CA ARG A 580 12.00 -16.21 12.39
C ARG A 580 12.08 -16.88 11.04
N TYR A 581 11.68 -16.15 10.01
CA TYR A 581 11.85 -16.50 8.62
C TYR A 581 13.10 -15.82 8.09
N ILE A 582 14.07 -16.59 7.60
CA ILE A 582 15.32 -16.11 7.01
C ILE A 582 15.22 -16.40 5.52
N LEU A 583 15.01 -15.38 4.70
CA LEU A 583 14.63 -15.45 3.30
C LEU A 583 15.81 -14.97 2.44
N ASN A 584 16.23 -15.75 1.45
CA ASN A 584 17.30 -15.39 0.52
C ASN A 584 16.73 -15.07 -0.86
N TYR A 585 16.71 -13.79 -1.22
CA TYR A 585 16.24 -13.28 -2.52
C TYR A 585 17.40 -13.12 -3.52
N SER A 586 18.26 -14.14 -3.63
CA SER A 586 19.36 -14.12 -4.61
C SER A 586 19.63 -15.48 -5.23
N ALA A 587 20.36 -15.47 -6.35
CA ALA A 587 20.85 -16.66 -7.04
C ALA A 587 22.10 -17.29 -6.38
N GLU A 588 22.55 -16.74 -5.25
CA GLU A 588 23.73 -17.19 -4.53
C GLU A 588 23.38 -17.72 -3.13
N GLU A 589 24.15 -18.68 -2.65
CA GLU A 589 24.05 -19.13 -1.26
C GLU A 589 24.50 -18.01 -0.31
N GLN A 590 23.72 -17.75 0.74
CA GLN A 590 24.03 -16.78 1.77
C GLN A 590 24.35 -17.48 3.09
N ASN A 591 25.47 -17.10 3.71
CA ASN A 591 25.85 -17.55 5.03
C ASN A 591 25.48 -16.47 6.05
N VAL A 592 24.49 -16.75 6.88
CA VAL A 592 23.86 -15.81 7.80
C VAL A 592 24.21 -16.19 9.23
N VAL A 593 24.71 -15.25 10.02
CA VAL A 593 24.86 -15.46 11.46
C VAL A 593 23.48 -15.29 12.10
N TYR A 594 23.03 -16.31 12.80
CA TYR A 594 21.75 -16.25 13.51
C TYR A 594 21.89 -15.40 14.78
N HIS A 595 20.97 -14.45 14.93
CA HIS A 595 20.84 -13.62 16.12
C HIS A 595 19.44 -13.77 16.71
N GLY A 596 19.31 -14.60 17.74
CA GLY A 596 18.04 -14.89 18.39
C GLY A 596 18.21 -15.88 19.57
N ALA A 597 17.13 -16.19 20.25
CA ALA A 597 17.15 -17.23 21.30
C ALA A 597 17.38 -18.61 20.67
N ASP A 598 17.87 -19.54 21.52
CA ASP A 598 18.03 -20.93 21.11
C ASP A 598 16.71 -21.48 20.55
N GLY A 599 16.77 -22.25 19.48
CA GLY A 599 15.59 -22.73 18.81
C GLY A 599 15.83 -23.95 17.93
N THR A 600 14.83 -24.29 17.11
CA THR A 600 14.85 -25.40 16.16
C THR A 600 14.55 -24.90 14.75
N GLU A 601 15.34 -25.29 13.76
CA GLU A 601 15.04 -25.08 12.35
C GLU A 601 13.95 -26.08 11.91
N LEU A 602 12.79 -25.56 11.47
CA LEU A 602 11.57 -26.39 11.31
C LEU A 602 11.61 -27.40 10.17
N PHE A 603 12.47 -27.24 9.16
CA PHE A 603 12.55 -28.21 8.05
C PHE A 603 13.52 -29.35 8.36
N SER A 604 14.68 -29.05 8.93
CA SER A 604 15.74 -30.03 9.25
C SER A 604 15.65 -30.59 10.66
N GLU A 605 14.87 -29.95 11.55
CA GLU A 605 14.76 -30.25 12.98
C GLU A 605 16.10 -30.09 13.75
N GLU A 606 17.06 -29.36 13.14
CA GLU A 606 18.34 -29.07 13.77
C GLU A 606 18.23 -27.97 14.84
N SER A 607 18.98 -28.10 15.91
CA SER A 607 19.12 -27.06 16.92
C SER A 607 19.92 -25.88 16.38
N VAL A 608 19.44 -24.68 16.64
CA VAL A 608 20.07 -23.40 16.28
C VAL A 608 20.30 -22.60 17.55
N GLN A 609 21.49 -22.02 17.70
CA GLN A 609 21.88 -21.18 18.83
C GLN A 609 22.37 -19.82 18.30
N ASP A 610 22.35 -18.81 19.17
CA ASP A 610 22.91 -17.50 18.86
C ASP A 610 24.37 -17.61 18.38
N GLY A 611 24.73 -16.85 17.36
CA GLY A 611 26.05 -16.88 16.73
C GLY A 611 26.29 -18.05 15.76
N LYS A 612 25.35 -19.01 15.62
CA LYS A 612 25.48 -20.09 14.62
C LYS A 612 25.37 -19.56 13.21
N SER A 613 26.32 -19.94 12.34
CA SER A 613 26.19 -19.68 10.90
C SER A 613 25.17 -20.63 10.26
N ILE A 614 24.23 -20.08 9.52
CA ILE A 614 23.17 -20.81 8.78
C ILE A 614 23.38 -20.56 7.30
N ALA A 615 23.55 -21.62 6.51
CA ALA A 615 23.56 -21.53 5.06
C ALA A 615 22.12 -21.52 4.52
N VAL A 616 21.79 -20.49 3.75
CA VAL A 616 20.51 -20.34 3.04
C VAL A 616 20.78 -20.43 1.55
N LEU A 617 20.32 -21.50 0.92
CA LEU A 617 20.53 -21.77 -0.49
C LEU A 617 19.91 -20.68 -1.39
N PRO A 618 20.31 -20.59 -2.67
CA PRO A 618 19.70 -19.68 -3.62
C PRO A 618 18.18 -19.83 -3.70
N TRP A 619 17.46 -18.70 -3.70
CA TRP A 619 15.99 -18.65 -3.78
C TRP A 619 15.30 -19.57 -2.77
N ASN A 620 15.79 -19.58 -1.53
CA ASN A 620 15.32 -20.49 -0.48
C ASN A 620 15.19 -19.77 0.86
N LEU A 621 14.76 -20.51 1.87
CA LEU A 621 14.54 -19.97 3.20
C LEU A 621 14.87 -20.98 4.30
N LYS A 622 15.03 -20.48 5.50
CA LYS A 622 15.08 -21.21 6.77
C LYS A 622 14.05 -20.62 7.73
N ILE A 623 13.48 -21.47 8.58
CA ILE A 623 12.55 -21.02 9.63
C ILE A 623 13.04 -21.57 10.96
N VAL A 624 13.32 -20.64 11.89
CA VAL A 624 13.73 -21.00 13.25
C VAL A 624 12.59 -20.65 14.21
N GLU A 625 12.11 -21.67 14.93
CA GLU A 625 11.18 -21.49 16.05
C GLU A 625 12.01 -21.46 17.34
N GLU A 626 11.96 -20.36 18.06
CA GLU A 626 12.67 -20.15 19.32
C GLU A 626 12.02 -20.96 20.46
N ALA A 627 12.82 -21.39 21.42
CA ALA A 627 12.41 -22.31 22.49
C ALA A 627 11.37 -21.70 23.46
#